data_e09ebddba3fc26c03517c13f50cf5559
#
_entry.id   e09ebddba3fc26c03517c13f50cf5559
#
_cell.length_a   1.000
_cell.length_b   1.000
_cell.length_c   1.000
_cell.angle_alpha   90.00
_cell.angle_beta   90.00
_cell.angle_gamma   90.00
#
_symmetry.space_group_name_H-M   'P 1'
#
loop_
_entity.id
_entity.type
_entity.pdbx_description
1 polymer ?
#
loop_
_entity_poly.entity_id
_entity_poly.type
_entity_poly.pdbx_seq_one_letter_code
_entity_poly.pdbx_strand_id
1 'polypeptide(L)'
;AYIKCAIDEDYTNDLKISDGSIDLVASQPWHCGQFQDGNSSIELYKDGKLYKEISFKDEVGLFTREIDHASECILNNQLESQNISHLDSQSNMLWLDKWRKSLDIACPFSQLEDSPVSKSRFYLIQKSKLQETPLIGVNKLGSRLALGCDNQTSALHAFTMFDHFYGSGGRIFDTAYIYNNGKGDKYLGDWIKSRKVEDEIIVLGKGAHTPECSPEFIRPQIIESLERLQINKIDIFCLHRDNPDIPVAEFMDALNEVRSEGLIGSLGASNWELDRFSEARNYSASNNKAAFSVLSNNFSLADMIDPVWPGCVGTNDSYLNYLTDNKIMLFPWSSQARGFFIKKKE
;
A
#
# COMPACT_ATOMS: atom_id res chain seq x y z
N ALA A 1 7.63 -17.53 -32.24
CA ALA A 1 7.97 -18.65 -31.37
C ALA A 1 6.70 -19.42 -31.04
N TYR A 2 6.75 -20.74 -31.08
CA TYR A 2 5.65 -21.59 -30.65
C TYR A 2 6.10 -22.33 -29.39
N ILE A 3 5.26 -22.29 -28.35
CA ILE A 3 5.45 -23.05 -27.13
C ILE A 3 4.27 -24.01 -27.04
N LYS A 4 4.55 -25.30 -26.86
CA LYS A 4 3.54 -26.31 -26.56
C LYS A 4 3.82 -26.89 -25.19
N CYS A 5 2.81 -26.99 -24.35
CA CYS A 5 2.83 -27.74 -23.11
C CYS A 5 1.47 -28.41 -22.91
N ALA A 6 1.47 -29.61 -22.39
CA ALA A 6 0.27 -30.35 -22.03
C ALA A 6 0.52 -31.16 -20.76
N ILE A 7 -0.56 -31.50 -20.07
CA ILE A 7 -0.53 -32.38 -18.89
C ILE A 7 -0.89 -33.82 -19.29
N ASP A 8 -1.62 -33.95 -20.38
CA ASP A 8 -2.24 -35.19 -20.89
C ASP A 8 -1.57 -35.74 -22.18
N GLU A 9 -0.56 -35.06 -22.68
CA GLU A 9 0.23 -35.49 -23.85
C GLU A 9 1.71 -35.49 -23.52
N ASP A 10 2.41 -36.54 -23.97
CA ASP A 10 3.87 -36.65 -23.86
C ASP A 10 4.55 -35.87 -24.99
N TYR A 11 5.24 -34.80 -24.63
CA TYR A 11 6.17 -34.09 -25.52
C TYR A 11 7.60 -34.31 -25.08
N THR A 12 8.52 -34.16 -26.04
CA THR A 12 9.95 -34.08 -25.74
C THR A 12 10.20 -32.85 -24.87
N ASN A 13 10.92 -33.00 -23.75
CA ASN A 13 11.32 -31.90 -22.88
C ASN A 13 12.52 -31.13 -23.45
N ASP A 14 12.53 -30.86 -24.75
CA ASP A 14 13.64 -30.20 -25.42
C ASP A 14 13.26 -28.74 -25.73
N LEU A 15 14.25 -27.85 -25.64
CA LEU A 15 14.15 -26.51 -26.17
C LEU A 15 14.84 -26.44 -27.53
N LYS A 16 14.10 -26.16 -28.59
CA LYS A 16 14.63 -25.95 -29.93
C LYS A 16 14.45 -24.50 -30.36
N ILE A 17 15.57 -23.87 -30.77
CA ILE A 17 15.57 -22.54 -31.39
C ILE A 17 16.08 -22.72 -32.82
N SER A 18 15.34 -22.21 -33.81
CA SER A 18 15.66 -22.41 -35.24
C SER A 18 15.47 -21.12 -36.01
N ASP A 19 16.38 -20.84 -36.95
CA ASP A 19 16.21 -19.80 -37.98
C ASP A 19 15.90 -20.38 -39.37
N GLY A 20 15.76 -21.72 -39.45
CA GLY A 20 15.52 -22.48 -40.69
C GLY A 20 16.77 -23.11 -41.27
N SER A 21 17.95 -22.60 -40.99
CA SER A 21 19.24 -23.16 -41.43
C SER A 21 20.10 -23.69 -40.28
N ILE A 22 19.95 -23.05 -39.13
CA ILE A 22 20.65 -23.39 -37.89
C ILE A 22 19.60 -23.72 -36.82
N ASP A 23 19.75 -24.89 -36.20
CA ASP A 23 18.97 -25.32 -35.05
C ASP A 23 19.88 -25.42 -33.83
N LEU A 24 19.45 -24.81 -32.73
CA LEU A 24 20.02 -25.01 -31.41
C LEU A 24 19.04 -25.85 -30.61
N VAL A 25 19.50 -26.98 -30.09
CA VAL A 25 18.67 -27.89 -29.28
C VAL A 25 19.32 -28.04 -27.90
N ALA A 26 18.55 -27.81 -26.86
CA ALA A 26 18.93 -28.11 -25.49
C ALA A 26 18.03 -29.25 -24.98
N SER A 27 18.64 -30.40 -24.68
CA SER A 27 17.91 -31.56 -24.17
C SER A 27 17.58 -31.38 -22.72
N GLN A 28 16.31 -31.54 -22.36
CA GLN A 28 15.77 -31.48 -20.98
C GLN A 28 16.25 -30.27 -20.16
N PRO A 29 16.19 -29.04 -20.69
CA PRO A 29 16.72 -27.86 -20.00
C PRO A 29 16.03 -27.57 -18.67
N TRP A 30 14.81 -28.06 -18.48
CA TRP A 30 14.02 -27.88 -17.26
C TRP A 30 14.45 -28.76 -16.09
N HIS A 31 15.14 -29.85 -16.38
CA HIS A 31 15.62 -30.83 -15.41
C HIS A 31 17.13 -30.85 -15.23
N CYS A 32 17.86 -30.02 -15.98
CA CYS A 32 19.29 -29.80 -15.86
C CYS A 32 20.10 -31.10 -15.68
N GLY A 33 19.75 -32.13 -16.45
CA GLY A 33 20.42 -33.45 -16.39
C GLY A 33 20.01 -34.37 -15.23
N GLN A 34 18.99 -33.98 -14.43
CA GLN A 34 18.54 -34.79 -13.28
C GLN A 34 18.27 -36.27 -13.60
N PHE A 35 17.76 -36.55 -14.80
CA PHE A 35 17.45 -37.90 -15.25
C PHE A 35 18.56 -38.57 -16.09
N GLN A 36 19.71 -37.92 -16.22
CA GLN A 36 20.84 -38.32 -17.04
C GLN A 36 22.14 -38.34 -16.24
N ASP A 37 22.09 -38.73 -14.97
CA ASP A 37 23.25 -38.73 -14.06
C ASP A 37 24.05 -37.43 -14.05
N GLY A 38 23.34 -36.29 -14.14
CA GLY A 38 23.95 -34.96 -14.18
C GLY A 38 24.41 -34.50 -15.56
N ASN A 39 24.22 -35.30 -16.61
CA ASN A 39 24.62 -34.93 -17.96
C ASN A 39 23.53 -34.12 -18.67
N SER A 40 23.93 -33.05 -19.34
CA SER A 40 23.09 -32.25 -20.24
C SER A 40 23.90 -31.77 -21.41
N SER A 41 23.26 -31.49 -22.56
CA SER A 41 23.93 -30.99 -23.74
C SER A 41 23.18 -29.87 -24.43
N ILE A 42 23.94 -29.03 -25.11
CA ILE A 42 23.43 -28.09 -26.10
C ILE A 42 24.02 -28.50 -27.44
N GLU A 43 23.16 -28.81 -28.38
CA GLU A 43 23.53 -29.27 -29.71
C GLU A 43 23.25 -28.19 -30.75
N LEU A 44 24.19 -27.92 -31.63
CA LEU A 44 24.03 -27.00 -32.75
C LEU A 44 24.00 -27.81 -34.05
N TYR A 45 22.92 -27.68 -34.80
CA TYR A 45 22.76 -28.28 -36.12
C TYR A 45 22.86 -27.20 -37.20
N LYS A 46 23.49 -27.53 -38.32
CA LYS A 46 23.53 -26.72 -39.51
C LYS A 46 23.06 -27.56 -40.70
N ASP A 47 22.07 -27.07 -41.43
CA ASP A 47 21.46 -27.79 -42.56
C ASP A 47 21.07 -29.23 -42.20
N GLY A 48 20.51 -29.43 -41.00
CA GLY A 48 20.05 -30.69 -40.45
C GLY A 48 21.18 -31.64 -39.99
N LYS A 49 22.44 -31.21 -39.99
CA LYS A 49 23.59 -32.03 -39.55
C LYS A 49 24.16 -31.45 -38.25
N LEU A 50 24.48 -32.32 -37.29
CA LEU A 50 25.16 -31.93 -36.07
C LEU A 50 26.49 -31.26 -36.41
N TYR A 51 26.59 -29.96 -36.03
CA TYR A 51 27.80 -29.16 -36.26
C TYR A 51 28.67 -29.08 -35.02
N LYS A 52 28.05 -28.94 -33.85
CA LYS A 52 28.74 -28.82 -32.55
C LYS A 52 27.86 -29.30 -31.43
N GLU A 53 28.48 -30.00 -30.48
CA GLU A 53 27.85 -30.35 -29.19
C GLU A 53 28.68 -29.74 -28.06
N ILE A 54 27.99 -29.22 -27.04
CA ILE A 54 28.58 -28.75 -25.81
C ILE A 54 27.91 -29.54 -24.71
N SER A 55 28.67 -30.44 -24.09
CA SER A 55 28.19 -31.29 -23.00
C SER A 55 28.55 -30.68 -21.65
N PHE A 56 27.65 -30.80 -20.72
CA PHE A 56 27.81 -30.36 -19.34
C PHE A 56 27.60 -31.55 -18.41
N LYS A 57 28.34 -31.59 -17.32
CA LYS A 57 28.12 -32.52 -16.23
C LYS A 57 28.04 -31.76 -14.93
N ASP A 58 26.96 -31.95 -14.21
CA ASP A 58 26.77 -31.39 -12.86
C ASP A 58 26.46 -32.53 -11.91
N GLU A 59 27.28 -32.67 -10.86
CA GLU A 59 27.16 -33.73 -9.87
C GLU A 59 26.30 -33.29 -8.66
N VAL A 60 25.82 -32.03 -8.65
CA VAL A 60 24.98 -31.53 -7.59
C VAL A 60 23.49 -31.68 -7.94
N GLY A 61 22.63 -31.72 -6.93
CA GLY A 61 21.18 -31.84 -7.12
C GLY A 61 20.58 -30.63 -7.83
N LEU A 62 19.45 -30.83 -8.49
CA LEU A 62 18.77 -29.86 -9.34
C LEU A 62 18.65 -28.44 -8.75
N PHE A 63 18.31 -28.31 -7.48
CA PHE A 63 18.11 -27.01 -6.82
C PHE A 63 19.29 -26.57 -5.95
N THR A 64 20.38 -27.34 -5.91
CA THR A 64 21.50 -27.06 -4.99
C THR A 64 22.13 -25.70 -5.27
N ARG A 65 22.37 -25.38 -6.53
CA ARG A 65 22.97 -24.09 -6.92
C ARG A 65 22.10 -22.90 -6.62
N GLU A 66 20.77 -23.04 -6.75
CA GLU A 66 19.82 -22.00 -6.39
C GLU A 66 19.80 -21.75 -4.87
N ILE A 67 19.83 -22.85 -4.08
CA ILE A 67 19.86 -22.78 -2.63
C ILE A 67 21.16 -22.16 -2.13
N ASP A 68 22.30 -22.59 -2.67
CA ASP A 68 23.61 -22.07 -2.32
C ASP A 68 23.72 -20.58 -2.65
N HIS A 69 23.32 -20.18 -3.85
CA HIS A 69 23.35 -18.78 -4.26
C HIS A 69 22.39 -17.91 -3.44
N ALA A 70 21.18 -18.39 -3.15
CA ALA A 70 20.26 -17.68 -2.26
C ALA A 70 20.85 -17.53 -0.85
N SER A 71 21.50 -18.57 -0.34
CA SER A 71 22.20 -18.55 0.94
C SER A 71 23.35 -17.54 0.96
N GLU A 72 24.17 -17.49 -0.09
CA GLU A 72 25.22 -16.49 -0.26
C GLU A 72 24.66 -15.06 -0.28
N CYS A 73 23.58 -14.81 -1.01
CA CYS A 73 22.91 -13.51 -1.04
C CYS A 73 22.46 -13.08 0.36
N ILE A 74 21.85 -14.00 1.12
CA ILE A 74 21.42 -13.74 2.50
C ILE A 74 22.59 -13.43 3.41
N LEU A 75 23.66 -14.24 3.36
CA LEU A 75 24.86 -14.03 4.20
C LEU A 75 25.58 -12.72 3.89
N ASN A 76 25.51 -12.26 2.64
CA ASN A 76 26.11 -11.00 2.20
C ASN A 76 25.18 -9.80 2.32
N ASN A 77 23.98 -9.95 2.93
CA ASN A 77 22.93 -8.93 3.02
C ASN A 77 22.54 -8.34 1.65
N GLN A 78 22.56 -9.15 0.61
CA GLN A 78 22.08 -8.78 -0.72
C GLN A 78 20.57 -8.96 -0.77
N LEU A 79 19.85 -7.93 -1.19
CA LEU A 79 18.39 -7.97 -1.33
C LEU A 79 17.93 -8.53 -2.68
N GLU A 80 18.86 -8.67 -3.61
CA GLU A 80 18.59 -9.09 -4.98
C GLU A 80 19.75 -9.95 -5.49
N SER A 81 19.40 -11.03 -6.19
CA SER A 81 20.37 -11.86 -6.89
C SER A 81 20.90 -11.15 -8.13
N GLN A 82 22.19 -11.24 -8.40
CA GLN A 82 22.78 -10.76 -9.66
C GLN A 82 22.48 -11.70 -10.83
N ASN A 83 22.14 -12.96 -10.56
CA ASN A 83 21.84 -13.96 -11.58
C ASN A 83 20.37 -13.92 -12.03
N ILE A 84 19.45 -13.59 -11.10
CA ILE A 84 18.03 -13.41 -11.36
C ILE A 84 17.58 -12.20 -10.57
N SER A 85 17.42 -11.07 -11.24
CA SER A 85 17.00 -9.82 -10.65
C SER A 85 15.49 -9.78 -10.38
N HIS A 86 15.06 -8.84 -9.56
CA HIS A 86 13.62 -8.55 -9.43
C HIS A 86 13.00 -8.16 -10.76
N LEU A 87 13.74 -7.49 -11.64
CA LEU A 87 13.29 -7.13 -12.98
C LEU A 87 13.09 -8.35 -13.86
N ASP A 88 13.99 -9.35 -13.78
CA ASP A 88 13.83 -10.61 -14.51
C ASP A 88 12.58 -11.37 -14.05
N SER A 89 12.37 -11.47 -12.75
CA SER A 89 11.17 -12.08 -12.17
C SER A 89 9.89 -11.35 -12.62
N GLN A 90 9.90 -10.03 -12.58
CA GLN A 90 8.76 -9.20 -13.02
C GLN A 90 8.50 -9.38 -14.53
N SER A 91 9.56 -9.39 -15.34
CA SER A 91 9.47 -9.60 -16.79
C SER A 91 8.90 -10.97 -17.12
N ASN A 92 9.35 -12.01 -16.41
CA ASN A 92 8.82 -13.37 -16.56
C ASN A 92 7.31 -13.44 -16.26
N MET A 93 6.88 -12.84 -15.16
CA MET A 93 5.45 -12.80 -14.81
C MET A 93 4.64 -12.07 -15.86
N LEU A 94 5.13 -10.93 -16.39
CA LEU A 94 4.46 -10.18 -17.45
C LEU A 94 4.30 -11.01 -18.75
N TRP A 95 5.31 -11.83 -19.09
CA TRP A 95 5.24 -12.71 -20.26
C TRP A 95 4.28 -13.88 -20.03
N LEU A 96 4.27 -14.46 -18.84
CA LEU A 96 3.29 -15.51 -18.47
C LEU A 96 1.86 -14.98 -18.51
N ASP A 97 1.63 -13.76 -18.06
CA ASP A 97 0.30 -13.13 -18.12
C ASP A 97 -0.14 -12.85 -19.57
N LYS A 98 0.75 -12.37 -20.42
CA LYS A 98 0.49 -12.20 -21.86
C LYS A 98 0.16 -13.54 -22.52
N TRP A 99 0.91 -14.58 -22.21
CA TRP A 99 0.66 -15.92 -22.74
C TRP A 99 -0.68 -16.46 -22.26
N ARG A 100 -0.95 -16.41 -20.97
CA ARG A 100 -2.21 -16.83 -20.37
C ARG A 100 -3.41 -16.12 -21.01
N LYS A 101 -3.28 -14.79 -21.19
CA LYS A 101 -4.30 -13.98 -21.88
C LYS A 101 -4.50 -14.38 -23.34
N SER A 102 -3.44 -14.78 -24.06
CA SER A 102 -3.53 -15.22 -25.44
C SER A 102 -4.22 -16.57 -25.59
N LEU A 103 -4.26 -17.37 -24.55
CA LEU A 103 -4.90 -18.69 -24.50
C LEU A 103 -6.31 -18.62 -23.87
N ASP A 104 -6.79 -17.43 -23.51
CA ASP A 104 -8.06 -17.21 -22.78
C ASP A 104 -8.20 -18.07 -21.51
N ILE A 105 -7.05 -18.30 -20.82
CA ILE A 105 -7.01 -19.07 -19.59
C ILE A 105 -7.30 -18.11 -18.42
N ALA A 106 -8.48 -18.26 -17.81
CA ALA A 106 -8.81 -17.57 -16.56
C ALA A 106 -7.98 -18.16 -15.40
N CYS A 107 -7.27 -17.29 -14.67
CA CYS A 107 -6.67 -17.67 -13.40
C CYS A 107 -7.76 -17.63 -12.32
N PRO A 108 -7.86 -18.63 -11.42
CA PRO A 108 -8.80 -18.59 -10.30
C PRO A 108 -8.68 -17.34 -9.43
N PHE A 109 -7.50 -16.72 -9.41
CA PHE A 109 -7.21 -15.47 -8.68
C PHE A 109 -7.06 -14.27 -9.61
N SER A 110 -7.67 -14.28 -10.78
CA SER A 110 -7.61 -13.17 -11.75
C SER A 110 -8.30 -11.91 -11.23
N GLN A 111 -9.23 -12.06 -10.30
CA GLN A 111 -9.84 -10.94 -9.58
C GLN A 111 -9.04 -10.72 -8.29
N LEU A 112 -8.35 -9.57 -8.21
CA LEU A 112 -7.54 -9.21 -7.04
C LEU A 112 -8.35 -9.21 -5.73
N GLU A 113 -9.66 -8.98 -5.82
CA GLU A 113 -10.57 -8.99 -4.67
C GLU A 113 -10.66 -10.37 -3.99
N ASP A 114 -10.56 -11.46 -4.77
CA ASP A 114 -10.67 -12.83 -4.29
C ASP A 114 -9.31 -13.48 -4.02
N SER A 115 -8.21 -12.76 -4.28
CA SER A 115 -6.87 -13.31 -4.07
C SER A 115 -6.56 -13.47 -2.58
N PRO A 116 -6.09 -14.64 -2.13
CA PRO A 116 -5.69 -14.82 -0.75
C PRO A 116 -4.50 -13.91 -0.41
N VAL A 117 -4.61 -13.21 0.71
CA VAL A 117 -3.51 -12.41 1.25
C VAL A 117 -2.72 -13.22 2.27
N SER A 118 -1.40 -13.06 2.26
CA SER A 118 -0.57 -13.67 3.30
C SER A 118 -0.91 -13.12 4.66
N LYS A 119 -1.15 -14.01 5.63
CA LYS A 119 -1.36 -13.67 7.04
C LYS A 119 -0.06 -13.66 7.84
N SER A 120 1.06 -13.94 7.19
CA SER A 120 2.37 -13.90 7.84
C SER A 120 2.94 -12.49 7.85
N ARG A 121 3.74 -12.21 8.86
CA ARG A 121 4.44 -10.94 8.99
C ARG A 121 5.63 -10.95 8.01
N PHE A 122 5.43 -10.40 6.82
CA PHE A 122 6.52 -10.18 5.87
C PHE A 122 7.22 -8.87 6.21
N TYR A 123 8.49 -8.95 6.56
CA TYR A 123 9.33 -7.78 6.62
C TYR A 123 10.12 -7.66 5.32
N LEU A 124 9.87 -6.59 4.61
CA LEU A 124 10.93 -6.01 3.82
C LEU A 124 11.91 -5.41 4.84
N ILE A 125 13.04 -6.09 5.07
CA ILE A 125 14.14 -5.58 5.89
C ILE A 125 14.76 -4.44 5.10
N GLN A 126 14.09 -3.30 5.09
CA GLN A 126 14.67 -2.06 4.63
C GLN A 126 15.04 -1.23 5.85
N LYS A 127 16.23 -0.65 5.84
CA LYS A 127 16.55 0.39 6.82
C LYS A 127 15.48 1.47 6.68
N SER A 128 14.84 1.85 7.78
CA SER A 128 13.87 2.94 7.81
C SER A 128 14.44 4.18 7.11
N LYS A 129 13.72 4.67 6.10
CA LYS A 129 14.09 5.89 5.37
C LYS A 129 13.31 7.10 5.87
N LEU A 130 12.14 6.87 6.48
CA LEU A 130 11.29 7.93 6.99
C LEU A 130 11.69 8.28 8.43
N GLN A 131 11.84 9.57 8.67
CA GLN A 131 12.16 10.07 10.01
C GLN A 131 10.93 9.93 10.91
N GLU A 132 11.15 9.38 12.11
CA GLU A 132 10.15 9.38 13.17
C GLU A 132 9.98 10.78 13.74
N THR A 133 8.77 11.13 14.11
CA THR A 133 8.43 12.44 14.70
C THR A 133 7.36 12.27 15.79
N PRO A 134 7.52 12.95 16.92
CA PRO A 134 6.46 12.99 17.93
C PRO A 134 5.26 13.77 17.41
N LEU A 135 4.07 13.31 17.74
CA LEU A 135 2.82 13.97 17.42
C LEU A 135 2.13 14.49 18.68
N ILE A 136 1.47 15.64 18.56
CA ILE A 136 0.79 16.29 19.70
C ILE A 136 -0.40 15.43 20.15
N GLY A 137 -0.38 15.03 21.43
CA GLY A 137 -1.46 14.25 22.02
C GLY A 137 -1.52 12.77 21.60
N VAL A 138 -0.48 12.26 20.95
CA VAL A 138 -0.34 10.85 20.57
C VAL A 138 0.89 10.26 21.27
N ASN A 139 0.73 9.12 21.93
CA ASN A 139 1.81 8.47 22.68
C ASN A 139 2.74 7.58 21.81
N LYS A 140 2.49 7.52 20.51
CA LYS A 140 3.29 6.77 19.53
C LYS A 140 4.10 7.75 18.68
N LEU A 141 5.26 7.32 18.20
CA LEU A 141 6.02 8.08 17.21
C LEU A 141 5.39 7.90 15.83
N GLY A 142 5.15 9.01 15.14
CA GLY A 142 4.65 9.01 13.77
C GLY A 142 5.79 9.10 12.74
N SER A 143 5.43 9.02 11.48
CA SER A 143 6.30 9.33 10.34
C SER A 143 5.96 10.69 9.76
N ARG A 144 6.92 11.32 9.04
CA ARG A 144 6.67 12.60 8.36
C ARG A 144 5.70 12.49 7.17
N LEU A 145 5.42 11.27 6.73
CA LEU A 145 4.41 10.99 5.71
C LEU A 145 3.29 10.16 6.33
N ALA A 146 2.07 10.39 5.84
CA ALA A 146 0.91 9.55 6.09
C ALA A 146 0.48 8.88 4.79
N LEU A 147 0.04 7.63 4.87
CA LEU A 147 -0.49 6.89 3.73
C LEU A 147 -2.02 6.94 3.74
N GLY A 148 -2.61 7.44 2.64
CA GLY A 148 -4.07 7.41 2.45
C GLY A 148 -4.58 6.01 2.11
N CYS A 149 -5.66 5.61 2.74
CA CYS A 149 -6.31 4.30 2.60
C CYS A 149 -7.60 4.35 1.75
N ASP A 150 -7.68 5.27 0.79
CA ASP A 150 -8.86 5.50 -0.06
C ASP A 150 -8.76 4.90 -1.47
N ASN A 151 -7.55 4.55 -1.92
CA ASN A 151 -7.28 4.16 -3.30
C ASN A 151 -7.02 2.65 -3.48
N GLN A 152 -7.10 1.85 -2.44
CA GLN A 152 -6.86 0.41 -2.51
C GLN A 152 -8.10 -0.30 -3.04
N THR A 153 -7.95 -0.95 -4.19
CA THR A 153 -9.05 -1.62 -4.90
C THR A 153 -9.32 -3.04 -4.41
N SER A 154 -8.36 -3.63 -3.70
CA SER A 154 -8.45 -4.99 -3.14
C SER A 154 -7.61 -5.14 -1.88
N ALA A 155 -7.85 -6.20 -1.11
CA ALA A 155 -7.03 -6.53 0.06
C ALA A 155 -5.55 -6.77 -0.30
N LEU A 156 -5.28 -7.42 -1.42
CA LEU A 156 -3.91 -7.67 -1.90
C LEU A 156 -3.18 -6.35 -2.23
N HIS A 157 -3.86 -5.44 -2.94
CA HIS A 157 -3.33 -4.11 -3.23
C HIS A 157 -3.05 -3.33 -1.93
N ALA A 158 -4.01 -3.32 -1.00
CA ALA A 158 -3.87 -2.67 0.29
C ALA A 158 -2.68 -3.22 1.08
N PHE A 159 -2.59 -4.52 1.25
CA PHE A 159 -1.52 -5.17 2.01
C PHE A 159 -0.14 -4.90 1.41
N THR A 160 -0.02 -4.95 0.09
CA THR A 160 1.24 -4.65 -0.62
C THR A 160 1.69 -3.21 -0.35
N MET A 161 0.78 -2.25 -0.44
CA MET A 161 1.09 -0.84 -0.18
C MET A 161 1.41 -0.59 1.31
N PHE A 162 0.64 -1.19 2.22
CA PHE A 162 0.82 -1.02 3.65
C PHE A 162 2.14 -1.64 4.12
N ASP A 163 2.47 -2.85 3.68
CA ASP A 163 3.74 -3.51 3.98
C ASP A 163 4.93 -2.70 3.48
N HIS A 164 4.86 -2.17 2.24
CA HIS A 164 5.92 -1.33 1.68
C HIS A 164 6.09 -0.02 2.46
N PHE A 165 5.00 0.67 2.77
CA PHE A 165 5.04 1.92 3.52
C PHE A 165 5.57 1.71 4.93
N TYR A 166 5.06 0.71 5.64
CA TYR A 166 5.52 0.35 6.98
C TYR A 166 7.00 -0.06 6.99
N GLY A 167 7.43 -0.92 6.06
CA GLY A 167 8.82 -1.34 5.90
C GLY A 167 9.77 -0.18 5.58
N SER A 168 9.28 0.88 4.94
CA SER A 168 10.03 2.12 4.68
C SER A 168 10.06 3.08 5.86
N GLY A 169 9.52 2.71 7.02
CA GLY A 169 9.44 3.54 8.23
C GLY A 169 8.15 4.35 8.35
N GLY A 170 7.17 4.11 7.49
CA GLY A 170 5.85 4.73 7.61
C GLY A 170 5.11 4.24 8.85
N ARG A 171 4.44 5.15 9.55
CA ARG A 171 3.73 4.84 10.81
C ARG A 171 2.33 5.41 10.87
N ILE A 172 1.94 6.30 9.97
CA ILE A 172 0.63 6.96 10.00
C ILE A 172 -0.20 6.50 8.81
N PHE A 173 -1.38 5.95 9.10
CA PHE A 173 -2.35 5.49 8.10
C PHE A 173 -3.60 6.35 8.20
N ASP A 174 -3.93 7.03 7.12
CA ASP A 174 -5.04 7.96 7.00
C ASP A 174 -6.24 7.25 6.35
N THR A 175 -7.26 6.97 7.14
CA THR A 175 -8.49 6.32 6.70
C THR A 175 -9.73 7.17 6.99
N ALA A 176 -10.88 6.72 6.53
CA ALA A 176 -12.16 7.35 6.83
C ALA A 176 -13.31 6.33 6.77
N TYR A 177 -14.34 6.57 7.57
CA TYR A 177 -15.59 5.79 7.62
C TYR A 177 -16.15 5.47 6.23
N ILE A 178 -16.10 6.48 5.31
CA ILE A 178 -16.68 6.37 3.97
C ILE A 178 -15.73 5.82 2.91
N TYR A 179 -14.42 5.68 3.19
CA TYR A 179 -13.45 5.27 2.17
C TYR A 179 -13.77 3.88 1.62
N ASN A 180 -13.94 3.80 0.30
CA ASN A 180 -14.32 2.56 -0.39
C ASN A 180 -15.57 1.89 0.22
N ASN A 181 -16.57 2.68 0.67
CA ASN A 181 -17.75 2.17 1.37
C ASN A 181 -17.40 1.32 2.61
N GLY A 182 -16.45 1.77 3.40
CA GLY A 182 -15.98 1.11 4.61
C GLY A 182 -14.93 0.01 4.38
N LYS A 183 -14.64 -0.37 3.13
CA LYS A 183 -13.57 -1.34 2.82
C LYS A 183 -12.19 -0.80 3.18
N GLY A 184 -11.97 0.52 3.16
CA GLY A 184 -10.71 1.15 3.57
C GLY A 184 -10.34 0.79 5.01
N ASP A 185 -11.26 1.01 5.96
CA ASP A 185 -11.09 0.62 7.36
C ASP A 185 -10.90 -0.89 7.51
N LYS A 186 -11.70 -1.69 6.78
CA LYS A 186 -11.60 -3.15 6.85
C LYS A 186 -10.25 -3.67 6.36
N TYR A 187 -9.74 -3.19 5.23
CA TYR A 187 -8.43 -3.61 4.72
C TYR A 187 -7.31 -3.24 5.68
N LEU A 188 -7.38 -2.04 6.27
CA LEU A 188 -6.40 -1.59 7.24
C LEU A 188 -6.48 -2.44 8.51
N GLY A 189 -7.67 -2.73 9.02
CA GLY A 189 -7.88 -3.59 10.20
C GLY A 189 -7.37 -5.02 10.01
N ASP A 190 -7.73 -5.64 8.89
CA ASP A 190 -7.25 -6.99 8.55
C ASP A 190 -5.71 -7.03 8.44
N TRP A 191 -5.10 -5.95 7.91
CA TRP A 191 -3.64 -5.82 7.84
C TRP A 191 -3.02 -5.62 9.22
N ILE A 192 -3.53 -4.68 10.04
CA ILE A 192 -3.04 -4.42 11.41
C ILE A 192 -3.01 -5.72 12.21
N LYS A 193 -4.13 -6.45 12.22
CA LYS A 193 -4.27 -7.71 12.93
C LYS A 193 -3.31 -8.78 12.43
N SER A 194 -3.20 -8.93 11.11
CA SER A 194 -2.33 -9.96 10.51
C SER A 194 -0.85 -9.68 10.73
N ARG A 195 -0.45 -8.41 10.76
CA ARG A 195 0.94 -7.97 11.00
C ARG A 195 1.27 -7.76 12.47
N LYS A 196 0.24 -7.67 13.34
CA LYS A 196 0.37 -7.40 14.79
C LYS A 196 1.13 -6.10 15.07
N VAL A 197 0.72 -5.03 14.42
CA VAL A 197 1.42 -3.72 14.44
C VAL A 197 0.60 -2.60 15.09
N GLU A 198 -0.49 -2.92 15.79
CA GLU A 198 -1.40 -1.94 16.42
C GLU A 198 -0.64 -0.92 17.30
N ASP A 199 0.30 -1.40 18.10
CA ASP A 199 1.06 -0.55 19.01
C ASP A 199 2.17 0.26 18.31
N GLU A 200 2.49 -0.07 17.06
CA GLU A 200 3.59 0.52 16.30
C GLU A 200 3.13 1.59 15.31
N ILE A 201 1.84 1.66 15.01
CA ILE A 201 1.28 2.58 14.02
C ILE A 201 0.27 3.53 14.64
N ILE A 202 0.00 4.60 13.91
CA ILE A 202 -1.00 5.62 14.24
C ILE A 202 -2.09 5.55 13.19
N VAL A 203 -3.33 5.39 13.66
CA VAL A 203 -4.51 5.47 12.80
C VAL A 203 -5.09 6.88 12.89
N LEU A 204 -5.13 7.59 11.76
CA LEU A 204 -5.89 8.82 11.58
C LEU A 204 -7.21 8.43 10.89
N GLY A 205 -8.29 8.43 11.66
CA GLY A 205 -9.63 8.13 11.18
C GLY A 205 -10.44 9.41 10.94
N LYS A 206 -11.45 9.32 10.06
CA LYS A 206 -12.38 10.42 9.79
C LYS A 206 -13.82 9.94 9.73
N GLY A 207 -14.74 10.76 10.22
CA GLY A 207 -16.19 10.53 10.15
C GLY A 207 -16.97 11.84 10.01
N ALA A 208 -18.27 11.80 10.10
CA ALA A 208 -19.18 12.93 9.88
C ALA A 208 -18.96 13.59 8.50
N HIS A 209 -19.13 12.79 7.44
CA HIS A 209 -19.14 13.27 6.05
C HIS A 209 -20.57 13.48 5.58
N THR A 210 -20.80 14.45 4.71
CA THR A 210 -22.10 14.65 4.06
C THR A 210 -22.62 13.38 3.38
N PRO A 211 -23.93 13.03 3.50
CA PRO A 211 -25.00 13.81 4.14
C PRO A 211 -25.05 13.67 5.68
N GLU A 212 -24.30 12.77 6.28
CA GLU A 212 -24.31 12.46 7.71
C GLU A 212 -23.29 13.34 8.48
N CYS A 213 -23.28 14.65 8.19
CA CYS A 213 -22.38 15.61 8.81
C CYS A 213 -23.07 16.34 9.96
N SER A 214 -23.30 15.62 11.07
CA SER A 214 -23.83 16.16 12.32
C SER A 214 -23.32 15.41 13.54
N PRO A 215 -23.41 15.98 14.75
CA PRO A 215 -22.88 15.40 15.99
C PRO A 215 -23.42 14.00 16.31
N GLU A 216 -24.68 13.73 15.97
CA GLU A 216 -25.35 12.44 16.24
C GLU A 216 -24.71 11.24 15.50
N PHE A 217 -24.04 11.48 14.35
CA PHE A 217 -23.36 10.44 13.58
C PHE A 217 -21.92 10.17 14.05
N ILE A 218 -21.32 11.05 14.86
CA ILE A 218 -19.92 10.92 15.29
C ILE A 218 -19.68 9.60 16.01
N ARG A 219 -20.42 9.38 17.10
CA ARG A 219 -20.22 8.19 17.94
C ARG A 219 -20.53 6.88 17.22
N PRO A 220 -21.69 6.74 16.52
CA PRO A 220 -21.99 5.51 15.76
C PRO A 220 -20.93 5.17 14.71
N GLN A 221 -20.48 6.17 13.93
CA GLN A 221 -19.47 5.95 12.90
C GLN A 221 -18.10 5.59 13.47
N ILE A 222 -17.72 6.16 14.63
CA ILE A 222 -16.48 5.79 15.33
C ILE A 222 -16.55 4.34 15.79
N ILE A 223 -17.65 3.90 16.38
CA ILE A 223 -17.82 2.51 16.82
C ILE A 223 -17.70 1.55 15.64
N GLU A 224 -18.39 1.82 14.54
CA GLU A 224 -18.33 0.98 13.35
C GLU A 224 -16.92 0.98 12.71
N SER A 225 -16.24 2.13 12.68
CA SER A 225 -14.85 2.19 12.22
C SER A 225 -13.91 1.38 13.10
N LEU A 226 -14.06 1.40 14.42
CA LEU A 226 -13.28 0.60 15.37
C LEU A 226 -13.50 -0.90 15.14
N GLU A 227 -14.74 -1.33 14.88
CA GLU A 227 -15.08 -2.71 14.55
C GLU A 227 -14.41 -3.14 13.24
N ARG A 228 -14.47 -2.32 12.18
CA ARG A 228 -13.85 -2.57 10.88
C ARG A 228 -12.31 -2.61 10.98
N LEU A 229 -11.75 -1.68 11.75
CA LEU A 229 -10.31 -1.57 12.01
C LEU A 229 -9.78 -2.64 12.96
N GLN A 230 -10.66 -3.29 13.72
CA GLN A 230 -10.32 -4.32 14.73
C GLN A 230 -9.33 -3.79 15.79
N ILE A 231 -9.45 -2.52 16.17
CA ILE A 231 -8.65 -1.84 17.19
C ILE A 231 -9.56 -1.26 18.28
N ASN A 232 -9.00 -0.94 19.44
CA ASN A 232 -9.77 -0.41 20.56
C ASN A 232 -9.85 1.12 20.58
N LYS A 233 -8.97 1.80 19.83
CA LYS A 233 -8.88 3.26 19.84
C LYS A 233 -8.33 3.79 18.51
N ILE A 234 -8.94 4.87 17.99
CA ILE A 234 -8.38 5.65 16.89
C ILE A 234 -7.46 6.73 17.50
N ASP A 235 -6.19 6.76 17.10
CA ASP A 235 -5.19 7.67 17.68
C ASP A 235 -5.51 9.15 17.41
N ILE A 236 -5.93 9.47 16.19
CA ILE A 236 -6.34 10.81 15.76
C ILE A 236 -7.68 10.68 15.03
N PHE A 237 -8.69 11.43 15.44
CA PHE A 237 -9.97 11.44 14.76
C PHE A 237 -10.31 12.86 14.26
N CYS A 238 -10.62 12.95 12.96
CA CYS A 238 -11.00 14.21 12.32
C CYS A 238 -12.46 14.19 11.87
N LEU A 239 -13.19 15.27 12.10
CA LEU A 239 -14.42 15.53 11.38
C LEU A 239 -14.10 15.66 9.90
N HIS A 240 -14.79 14.89 9.04
CA HIS A 240 -14.43 14.78 7.61
C HIS A 240 -14.93 15.99 6.78
N ARG A 241 -15.98 16.62 7.23
CA ARG A 241 -16.58 17.84 6.67
C ARG A 241 -17.07 18.76 7.79
N ASP A 242 -17.33 20.03 7.44
CA ASP A 242 -18.07 20.96 8.27
C ASP A 242 -19.54 20.98 7.86
N ASN A 243 -20.40 21.31 8.80
CA ASN A 243 -21.78 21.71 8.57
C ASN A 243 -22.01 23.04 9.24
N PRO A 244 -21.94 24.18 8.50
CA PRO A 244 -22.06 25.52 9.06
C PRO A 244 -23.42 25.82 9.71
N ASP A 245 -24.46 25.04 9.42
CA ASP A 245 -25.78 25.19 9.98
C ASP A 245 -25.86 24.72 11.45
N ILE A 246 -24.84 24.00 11.92
CA ILE A 246 -24.76 23.45 13.27
C ILE A 246 -23.68 24.22 14.07
N PRO A 247 -23.98 24.67 15.30
CA PRO A 247 -23.00 25.33 16.17
C PRO A 247 -21.77 24.46 16.42
N VAL A 248 -20.57 25.05 16.41
CA VAL A 248 -19.31 24.30 16.67
C VAL A 248 -19.32 23.65 18.06
N ALA A 249 -20.05 24.24 19.01
CA ALA A 249 -20.19 23.70 20.36
C ALA A 249 -20.70 22.25 20.35
N GLU A 250 -21.72 21.97 19.56
CA GLU A 250 -22.33 20.64 19.49
C GLU A 250 -21.35 19.58 18.94
N PHE A 251 -20.58 19.91 17.92
CA PHE A 251 -19.53 19.03 17.42
C PHE A 251 -18.44 18.77 18.46
N MET A 252 -17.97 19.85 19.13
CA MET A 252 -16.92 19.73 20.13
C MET A 252 -17.36 18.97 21.36
N ASP A 253 -18.64 19.11 21.77
CA ASP A 253 -19.21 18.36 22.87
C ASP A 253 -19.28 16.87 22.57
N ALA A 254 -19.82 16.50 21.42
CA ALA A 254 -19.90 15.11 20.98
C ALA A 254 -18.51 14.45 20.84
N LEU A 255 -17.52 15.16 20.27
CA LEU A 255 -16.16 14.66 20.18
C LEU A 255 -15.50 14.45 21.55
N ASN A 256 -15.71 15.40 22.49
CA ASN A 256 -15.14 15.28 23.83
C ASN A 256 -15.82 14.17 24.65
N GLU A 257 -17.10 13.91 24.45
CA GLU A 257 -17.79 12.75 25.04
C GLU A 257 -17.14 11.45 24.59
N VAL A 258 -17.04 11.20 23.28
CA VAL A 258 -16.42 9.99 22.72
C VAL A 258 -14.94 9.86 23.12
N ARG A 259 -14.22 10.97 23.21
CA ARG A 259 -12.85 11.00 23.69
C ARG A 259 -12.75 10.61 25.17
N SER A 260 -13.71 11.04 26.00
CA SER A 260 -13.75 10.65 27.42
C SER A 260 -14.04 9.16 27.64
N GLU A 261 -14.74 8.52 26.69
CA GLU A 261 -14.93 7.06 26.65
C GLU A 261 -13.63 6.31 26.27
N GLY A 262 -12.59 7.02 25.81
CA GLY A 262 -11.32 6.42 25.39
C GLY A 262 -11.28 5.88 23.96
N LEU A 263 -12.34 6.05 23.16
CA LEU A 263 -12.46 5.51 21.81
C LEU A 263 -11.61 6.26 20.79
N ILE A 264 -11.34 7.56 21.03
CA ILE A 264 -10.49 8.40 20.18
C ILE A 264 -9.44 9.15 21.01
N GLY A 265 -8.35 9.53 20.36
CA GLY A 265 -7.26 10.29 20.97
C GLY A 265 -7.33 11.77 20.66
N SER A 266 -6.40 12.25 19.83
CA SER A 266 -6.34 13.65 19.39
C SER A 266 -7.49 13.99 18.46
N LEU A 267 -7.98 15.23 18.57
CA LEU A 267 -9.10 15.73 17.79
C LEU A 267 -8.62 16.57 16.61
N GLY A 268 -9.27 16.43 15.47
CA GLY A 268 -8.99 17.20 14.27
C GLY A 268 -10.23 17.52 13.44
N ALA A 269 -10.01 18.30 12.40
CA ALA A 269 -11.01 18.62 11.39
C ALA A 269 -10.40 18.56 9.99
N SER A 270 -11.22 18.18 9.01
CA SER A 270 -10.85 18.14 7.59
C SER A 270 -11.84 19.00 6.80
N ASN A 271 -11.29 19.82 5.90
CA ASN A 271 -12.10 20.71 5.07
C ASN A 271 -12.93 21.72 5.89
N TRP A 272 -12.33 22.27 6.92
CA TRP A 272 -12.92 23.34 7.74
C TRP A 272 -12.31 24.68 7.36
N GLU A 273 -13.15 25.71 7.26
CA GLU A 273 -12.72 27.09 7.12
C GLU A 273 -12.02 27.57 8.40
N LEU A 274 -11.02 28.45 8.24
CA LEU A 274 -10.16 28.88 9.34
C LEU A 274 -10.92 29.49 10.51
N ASP A 275 -11.92 30.33 10.20
CA ASP A 275 -12.74 31.00 11.23
C ASP A 275 -13.51 29.97 12.04
N ARG A 276 -14.15 29.02 11.40
CA ARG A 276 -14.88 27.92 12.05
C ARG A 276 -13.97 27.04 12.88
N PHE A 277 -12.80 26.70 12.35
CA PHE A 277 -11.80 25.93 13.07
C PHE A 277 -11.31 26.67 14.32
N SER A 278 -11.05 27.98 14.20
CA SER A 278 -10.66 28.85 15.32
C SER A 278 -11.76 28.98 16.35
N GLU A 279 -13.01 29.17 15.92
CA GLU A 279 -14.19 29.20 16.77
C GLU A 279 -14.33 27.93 17.63
N ALA A 280 -14.21 26.76 17.02
CA ALA A 280 -14.27 25.47 17.71
C ALA A 280 -13.16 25.33 18.76
N ARG A 281 -11.95 25.79 18.47
CA ARG A 281 -10.84 25.80 19.42
C ARG A 281 -11.07 26.76 20.59
N ASN A 282 -11.58 27.96 20.30
CA ASN A 282 -11.92 28.96 21.33
C ASN A 282 -13.03 28.46 22.25
N TYR A 283 -14.07 27.83 21.69
CA TYR A 283 -15.10 27.17 22.47
C TYR A 283 -14.54 26.14 23.44
N SER A 284 -13.65 25.27 22.91
CA SER A 284 -13.03 24.23 23.73
C SER A 284 -12.19 24.80 24.86
N ALA A 285 -11.38 25.82 24.58
CA ALA A 285 -10.54 26.48 25.57
C ALA A 285 -11.43 27.15 26.70
N SER A 286 -12.53 27.79 26.31
CA SER A 286 -13.43 28.45 27.26
C SER A 286 -14.22 27.46 28.12
N ASN A 287 -14.37 26.20 27.67
CA ASN A 287 -15.16 25.17 28.36
C ASN A 287 -14.31 24.04 28.95
N ASN A 288 -12.98 24.23 29.05
CA ASN A 288 -12.04 23.25 29.57
C ASN A 288 -12.14 21.87 28.85
N LYS A 289 -12.31 21.89 27.53
CA LYS A 289 -12.44 20.72 26.66
C LYS A 289 -11.18 20.54 25.79
N ALA A 290 -10.97 19.33 25.31
CA ALA A 290 -9.93 19.10 24.29
C ALA A 290 -10.31 19.83 23.00
N ALA A 291 -9.36 20.59 22.47
CA ALA A 291 -9.50 21.33 21.23
C ALA A 291 -8.92 20.56 20.02
N PHE A 292 -9.26 20.97 18.82
CA PHE A 292 -8.58 20.48 17.62
C PHE A 292 -7.08 20.75 17.69
N SER A 293 -6.29 19.72 17.49
CA SER A 293 -4.83 19.74 17.38
C SER A 293 -4.33 19.33 15.98
N VAL A 294 -5.26 18.98 15.10
CA VAL A 294 -5.00 18.52 13.72
C VAL A 294 -5.94 19.23 12.76
N LEU A 295 -5.37 19.71 11.64
CA LEU A 295 -6.12 20.14 10.46
C LEU A 295 -5.75 19.27 9.27
N SER A 296 -6.74 18.83 8.49
CA SER A 296 -6.55 18.02 7.27
C SER A 296 -7.27 18.67 6.09
N ASN A 297 -6.76 19.79 5.60
CA ASN A 297 -7.22 20.48 4.40
C ASN A 297 -6.30 20.18 3.20
N ASN A 298 -6.73 20.54 2.00
CA ASN A 298 -5.86 20.45 0.83
C ASN A 298 -4.63 21.35 0.97
N PHE A 299 -3.47 20.82 0.68
CA PHE A 299 -2.23 21.59 0.56
C PHE A 299 -1.24 20.85 -0.31
N SER A 300 -0.73 21.53 -1.34
CA SER A 300 0.29 21.00 -2.25
C SER A 300 1.12 22.14 -2.84
N LEU A 301 2.10 21.79 -3.71
CA LEU A 301 2.88 22.78 -4.47
C LEU A 301 2.07 23.47 -5.58
N ALA A 302 0.83 23.05 -5.85
CA ALA A 302 -0.10 23.68 -6.77
C ALA A 302 -1.36 24.09 -6.00
N ASP A 303 -1.81 25.32 -6.20
CA ASP A 303 -3.04 25.81 -5.58
C ASP A 303 -4.26 25.11 -6.17
N MET A 304 -5.20 24.73 -5.30
CA MET A 304 -6.50 24.23 -5.69
C MET A 304 -7.39 25.43 -6.07
N ILE A 305 -7.56 25.68 -7.36
CA ILE A 305 -8.36 26.82 -7.87
C ILE A 305 -9.84 26.55 -7.65
N ASP A 306 -10.29 25.35 -8.00
CA ASP A 306 -11.65 24.89 -7.80
C ASP A 306 -11.69 23.68 -6.87
N PRO A 307 -12.65 23.59 -5.93
CA PRO A 307 -12.79 22.43 -5.08
C PRO A 307 -12.95 21.14 -5.88
N VAL A 308 -12.12 20.13 -5.58
CA VAL A 308 -12.18 18.81 -6.25
C VAL A 308 -13.53 18.13 -5.99
N TRP A 309 -14.06 18.31 -4.80
CA TRP A 309 -15.42 17.91 -4.41
C TRP A 309 -16.08 19.06 -3.64
N PRO A 310 -17.41 19.15 -3.64
CA PRO A 310 -18.12 20.16 -2.85
C PRO A 310 -17.68 20.15 -1.39
N GLY A 311 -17.46 21.33 -0.81
CA GLY A 311 -17.02 21.48 0.58
C GLY A 311 -15.55 21.14 0.86
N CYS A 312 -14.70 21.01 -0.17
CA CYS A 312 -13.26 20.93 0.00
C CYS A 312 -12.64 22.31 0.22
N VAL A 313 -11.72 22.40 1.18
CA VAL A 313 -11.04 23.64 1.57
C VAL A 313 -9.53 23.50 1.34
N GLY A 314 -8.93 24.53 0.74
CA GLY A 314 -7.49 24.66 0.56
C GLY A 314 -6.83 25.39 1.74
N THR A 315 -5.57 25.07 2.01
CA THR A 315 -4.73 25.73 3.00
C THR A 315 -3.92 26.82 2.30
N ASN A 316 -3.94 28.04 2.82
CA ASN A 316 -3.13 29.17 2.36
C ASN A 316 -2.23 29.70 3.49
N ASP A 317 -1.53 30.82 3.24
CA ASP A 317 -0.61 31.42 4.22
C ASP A 317 -1.29 31.79 5.54
N SER A 318 -2.54 32.21 5.51
CA SER A 318 -3.29 32.54 6.75
C SER A 318 -3.47 31.30 7.63
N TYR A 319 -3.80 30.15 7.02
CA TYR A 319 -3.86 28.89 7.74
C TYR A 319 -2.49 28.49 8.27
N LEU A 320 -1.44 28.55 7.42
CA LEU A 320 -0.08 28.13 7.83
C LEU A 320 0.42 28.96 9.03
N ASN A 321 0.19 30.27 9.01
CA ASN A 321 0.55 31.15 10.11
C ASN A 321 -0.22 30.76 11.38
N TYR A 322 -1.55 30.62 11.28
CA TYR A 322 -2.39 30.24 12.43
C TYR A 322 -1.98 28.87 13.01
N LEU A 323 -1.74 27.87 12.16
CA LEU A 323 -1.33 26.54 12.58
C LEU A 323 0.04 26.55 13.29
N THR A 324 0.97 27.34 12.77
CA THR A 324 2.32 27.51 13.36
C THR A 324 2.25 28.18 14.73
N ASP A 325 1.54 29.30 14.84
CA ASP A 325 1.42 30.08 16.07
C ASP A 325 0.73 29.27 17.18
N ASN A 326 -0.22 28.41 16.81
CA ASN A 326 -0.99 27.59 17.73
C ASN A 326 -0.47 26.16 17.88
N LYS A 327 0.67 25.81 17.26
CA LYS A 327 1.28 24.46 17.28
C LYS A 327 0.30 23.36 16.88
N ILE A 328 -0.43 23.55 15.77
CA ILE A 328 -1.40 22.60 15.23
C ILE A 328 -0.74 21.82 14.09
N MET A 329 -0.95 20.51 14.06
CA MET A 329 -0.42 19.65 13.00
C MET A 329 -1.28 19.75 11.74
N LEU A 330 -0.61 19.87 10.58
CA LEU A 330 -1.25 19.81 9.27
C LEU A 330 -1.02 18.43 8.65
N PHE A 331 -2.11 17.73 8.33
CA PHE A 331 -2.12 16.50 7.54
C PHE A 331 -2.79 16.77 6.19
N PRO A 332 -2.04 17.29 5.21
CA PRO A 332 -2.66 17.70 3.95
C PRO A 332 -3.03 16.51 3.09
N TRP A 333 -4.24 16.54 2.54
CA TRP A 333 -4.62 15.59 1.51
C TRP A 333 -4.27 16.09 0.10
N SER A 334 -4.10 15.15 -0.84
CA SER A 334 -3.67 15.41 -2.22
C SER A 334 -2.36 16.22 -2.32
N SER A 335 -1.41 15.97 -1.42
CA SER A 335 -0.11 16.68 -1.37
C SER A 335 0.72 16.59 -2.65
N GLN A 336 0.44 15.63 -3.53
CA GLN A 336 1.04 15.50 -4.87
C GLN A 336 0.19 16.16 -5.97
N ALA A 337 -0.72 17.06 -5.62
CA ALA A 337 -1.58 17.80 -6.55
C ALA A 337 -2.30 16.88 -7.57
N ARG A 338 -2.70 15.66 -7.15
CA ARG A 338 -3.41 14.66 -7.97
C ARG A 338 -2.72 14.38 -9.31
N GLY A 339 -1.39 14.38 -9.32
CA GLY A 339 -0.60 14.11 -10.52
C GLY A 339 -0.43 15.30 -11.48
N PHE A 340 -0.78 16.52 -11.05
CA PHE A 340 -0.62 17.74 -11.87
C PHE A 340 0.78 17.87 -12.48
N PHE A 341 1.84 17.59 -11.71
CA PHE A 341 3.22 17.76 -12.15
C PHE A 341 3.73 16.65 -13.08
N ILE A 342 3.02 15.55 -13.22
CA ILE A 342 3.42 14.40 -14.07
C ILE A 342 2.52 14.20 -15.28
N LYS A 343 1.40 14.94 -15.39
CA LYS A 343 0.54 14.91 -16.57
C LYS A 343 1.29 15.57 -17.73
N LYS A 344 1.47 14.83 -18.84
CA LYS A 344 1.90 15.45 -20.09
C LYS A 344 0.81 16.44 -20.52
N LYS A 345 1.23 17.64 -20.96
CA LYS A 345 0.33 18.56 -21.69
C LYS A 345 -0.17 17.78 -22.92
N GLU A 346 -1.47 17.55 -23.00
CA GLU A 346 -2.13 17.16 -24.26
C GLU A 346 -2.12 18.36 -25.21
#